data_de7564d4404af1c7fcf760d4efdd2b61
#
_entry.id   de7564d4404af1c7fcf760d4efdd2b61
#
_cell.length_a   1.000
_cell.length_b   1.000
_cell.length_c   1.000
_cell.angle_alpha   90.00
_cell.angle_beta   90.00
_cell.angle_gamma   90.00
#
_symmetry.space_group_name_H-M   'P 1'
#
loop_
_entity.id
_entity.type
_entity.pdbx_description
1 polymer ?
#
loop_
_entity_poly.entity_id
_entity_poly.type
_entity_poly.pdbx_seq_one_letter_code
_entity_poly.pdbx_strand_id
1 'polypeptide(L)'
;MSKVTSPTKLYIKELNLELLQPNTKTYMDKDQGGSKHVVIGKPGCFKAGTRVLMYDGDVKNVENIKQGERVMGDDSTPRVVQELCHNYDEMFEIIPNKGITITVNRQHILSLKCTGYNSHKKGEIIDITVDEYLKKSKTFQKRYKWYRTGVEFSTNKVEFHPYIIGVWLGDGTSATCEITNIDKEIVDYLQDYFTRKGYLITKKGSDKEKSITYRIRSQEGTKGKNGFLNFLRKNNLLNNKHIPHKYKINSRENRLELLAGLIDTDGYYDTKGKGFEITQKNERLVDDIIFVSRSLGFSAYKKICLKSCRNSPDPNHVDTYYRCFISGNGIEEIPSKLHRKQSLKRNQIKDNLVTGFKLKSVGYGEYYGFTLSNNHRFLLEDFSVVHNTGKSTLIASLLYAKKHIYPCGMVISGTEDSNGFYKTMFPSTFIFNKYDEEQLRSFIKRQKIAKKHLSNPWGVCILDDCTDNPGLFRKPLQQGIYKNSRHWKMWYILSLQYCMDVKPVIRTNVDGTFILREPNLKNRRSLWENYAGIIPDFSMFCDIMDQITNDYTALYIHNATKSNNLEDCLFWYKAKPIPKGFKFGCPDYWSFHYARYNPDYVEPFLS
;
A
#
# COMPACT_ATOMS: atom_id res chain seq x y z
N MET A 1 31.62 4.82 47.06
CA MET A 1 30.15 4.68 46.94
C MET A 1 29.66 5.69 45.93
N SER A 2 29.56 5.30 44.66
CA SER A 2 29.02 6.13 43.60
C SER A 2 27.49 6.10 43.71
N LYS A 3 26.89 7.28 43.90
CA LYS A 3 25.43 7.45 43.85
C LYS A 3 24.97 7.07 42.44
N VAL A 4 24.25 5.97 42.32
CA VAL A 4 23.46 5.63 41.13
C VAL A 4 22.33 6.66 41.06
N THR A 5 22.50 7.70 40.26
CA THR A 5 21.41 8.61 39.90
C THR A 5 20.42 7.83 39.06
N SER A 6 19.15 7.79 39.48
CA SER A 6 18.04 7.26 38.71
C SER A 6 18.03 7.91 37.31
N PRO A 7 17.77 7.18 36.21
CA PRO A 7 17.77 7.76 34.89
C PRO A 7 16.69 8.83 34.81
N THR A 8 17.10 10.07 34.56
CA THR A 8 16.19 11.20 34.32
C THR A 8 15.33 10.83 33.11
N LYS A 9 14.02 10.71 33.27
CA LYS A 9 13.10 10.47 32.14
C LYS A 9 13.17 11.66 31.21
N LEU A 10 13.78 11.50 30.04
CA LEU A 10 13.77 12.50 28.97
C LEU A 10 12.36 12.57 28.37
N TYR A 11 11.75 13.75 28.37
CA TYR A 11 10.46 14.00 27.75
C TYR A 11 10.63 14.76 26.43
N ILE A 12 10.49 14.08 25.29
CA ILE A 12 10.60 14.69 23.98
C ILE A 12 9.22 15.18 23.53
N LYS A 13 9.09 16.47 23.24
CA LYS A 13 7.84 17.17 22.89
C LYS A 13 7.55 17.11 21.39
N GLU A 14 6.29 17.32 21.01
CA GLU A 14 5.94 17.58 19.60
C GLU A 14 6.61 18.88 19.13
N LEU A 15 7.11 18.83 17.89
CA LEU A 15 7.73 20.01 17.26
C LEU A 15 6.67 21.08 17.03
N ASN A 16 6.81 22.21 17.69
CA ASN A 16 6.11 23.41 17.30
C ASN A 16 6.79 24.01 16.06
N LEU A 17 6.09 24.06 14.93
CA LEU A 17 6.65 24.55 13.66
C LEU A 17 7.05 26.02 13.68
N GLU A 18 6.65 26.80 14.70
CA GLU A 18 7.14 28.16 14.95
C GLU A 18 8.61 28.21 15.38
N LEU A 19 9.19 27.07 15.83
CA LEU A 19 10.64 26.96 16.06
C LEU A 19 11.45 26.97 14.75
N LEU A 20 10.84 26.51 13.65
CA LEU A 20 11.50 26.52 12.33
C LEU A 20 11.47 27.93 11.77
N GLN A 21 12.62 28.59 11.77
CA GLN A 21 12.75 29.95 11.22
C GLN A 21 12.84 29.92 9.67
N PRO A 22 12.26 30.92 8.94
CA PRO A 22 11.37 31.94 9.45
C PRO A 22 10.01 31.36 9.89
N ASN A 23 9.38 32.03 10.83
CA ASN A 23 8.04 31.67 11.31
C ASN A 23 7.05 32.82 11.06
N THR A 24 5.79 32.65 11.52
CA THR A 24 4.71 33.65 11.33
C THR A 24 5.02 35.03 11.91
N LYS A 25 5.84 35.09 12.94
CA LYS A 25 6.21 36.35 13.63
C LYS A 25 7.45 37.01 13.03
N THR A 26 8.37 36.24 12.47
CA THR A 26 9.69 36.71 12.08
C THR A 26 9.89 36.81 10.57
N TYR A 27 9.01 36.27 9.72
CA TYR A 27 9.24 36.26 8.27
C TYR A 27 9.29 37.68 7.64
N MET A 28 8.64 38.66 8.25
CA MET A 28 8.71 40.06 7.81
C MET A 28 9.94 40.82 8.34
N ASP A 29 10.66 40.23 9.28
CA ASP A 29 11.88 40.86 9.82
C ASP A 29 12.98 40.86 8.74
N LYS A 30 13.57 42.07 8.52
CA LYS A 30 14.64 42.28 7.53
C LYS A 30 15.88 41.47 7.87
N ASP A 31 16.17 41.28 9.14
CA ASP A 31 17.35 40.58 9.62
C ASP A 31 17.15 39.06 9.71
N GLN A 32 15.94 38.59 9.64
CA GLN A 32 15.65 37.17 9.65
C GLN A 32 16.35 36.45 8.48
N GLY A 33 17.21 35.50 8.79
CA GLY A 33 17.91 34.67 7.82
C GLY A 33 17.09 33.51 7.30
N GLY A 34 17.47 32.98 6.13
CA GLY A 34 16.97 31.72 5.61
C GLY A 34 17.41 30.51 6.44
N SER A 35 16.82 29.36 6.21
CA SER A 35 17.11 28.13 6.94
C SER A 35 17.37 26.92 6.02
N LYS A 36 18.00 25.90 6.59
CA LYS A 36 18.40 24.67 5.90
C LYS A 36 17.98 23.47 6.73
N HIS A 37 17.24 22.57 6.11
CA HIS A 37 16.79 21.35 6.75
C HIS A 37 17.15 20.14 5.91
N VAL A 38 17.45 19.03 6.58
CA VAL A 38 17.69 17.73 5.96
C VAL A 38 16.61 16.77 6.41
N VAL A 39 16.08 16.00 5.47
CA VAL A 39 15.13 14.90 5.71
C VAL A 39 15.83 13.60 5.32
N ILE A 40 15.93 12.64 6.25
CA ILE A 40 16.65 11.39 6.03
C ILE A 40 15.69 10.21 6.23
N GLY A 41 15.60 9.32 5.22
CA GLY A 41 14.79 8.10 5.31
C GLY A 41 14.90 7.25 4.04
N LYS A 42 14.72 5.94 4.17
CA LYS A 42 14.81 4.98 3.06
C LYS A 42 13.44 4.46 2.65
N PRO A 43 13.18 4.20 1.34
CA PRO A 43 11.95 3.58 0.88
C PRO A 43 11.96 2.06 1.15
N GLY A 44 10.80 1.49 1.49
CA GLY A 44 10.56 0.05 1.54
C GLY A 44 9.81 -0.42 0.30
N CYS A 45 10.39 -1.33 -0.50
CA CYS A 45 9.95 -1.65 -1.87
C CYS A 45 9.96 -3.14 -2.18
N PHE A 46 9.46 -3.51 -3.38
CA PHE A 46 9.20 -4.85 -3.87
C PHE A 46 9.97 -5.16 -5.15
N LYS A 47 10.23 -6.43 -5.42
CA LYS A 47 10.69 -6.91 -6.72
C LYS A 47 9.58 -6.75 -7.77
N ALA A 48 9.97 -6.50 -9.03
CA ALA A 48 9.06 -6.54 -10.18
C ALA A 48 8.23 -7.84 -10.21
N GLY A 49 6.99 -7.74 -10.70
CA GLY A 49 6.02 -8.84 -10.70
C GLY A 49 5.26 -9.02 -9.38
N THR A 50 5.56 -8.26 -8.33
CA THR A 50 4.76 -8.29 -7.10
C THR A 50 3.36 -7.73 -7.37
N ARG A 51 2.33 -8.52 -7.09
CA ARG A 51 0.95 -8.21 -7.45
C ARG A 51 0.22 -7.48 -6.33
N VAL A 52 -0.24 -6.28 -6.61
CA VAL A 52 -0.89 -5.35 -5.67
C VAL A 52 -2.37 -5.28 -5.95
N LEU A 53 -3.19 -5.33 -4.90
CA LEU A 53 -4.65 -5.17 -4.99
C LEU A 53 -4.99 -3.68 -5.13
N MET A 54 -5.62 -3.32 -6.26
CA MET A 54 -6.12 -1.98 -6.52
C MET A 54 -7.46 -1.75 -5.80
N TYR A 55 -7.82 -0.49 -5.59
CA TYR A 55 -9.04 -0.13 -4.86
C TYR A 55 -10.35 -0.54 -5.59
N ASP A 56 -10.30 -0.63 -6.92
CA ASP A 56 -11.39 -1.11 -7.77
C ASP A 56 -11.47 -2.64 -7.85
N GLY A 57 -10.61 -3.35 -7.12
CA GLY A 57 -10.55 -4.81 -7.05
C GLY A 57 -9.74 -5.47 -8.16
N ASP A 58 -9.16 -4.69 -9.07
CA ASP A 58 -8.18 -5.19 -10.04
C ASP A 58 -6.85 -5.50 -9.34
N VAL A 59 -5.98 -6.22 -10.04
CA VAL A 59 -4.64 -6.56 -9.56
C VAL A 59 -3.62 -6.10 -10.59
N LYS A 60 -2.64 -5.31 -10.15
CA LYS A 60 -1.55 -4.82 -10.99
C LYS A 60 -0.19 -5.23 -10.43
N ASN A 61 0.77 -5.43 -11.31
CA ASN A 61 2.17 -5.56 -10.90
C ASN A 61 2.68 -4.22 -10.38
N VAL A 62 3.52 -4.25 -9.35
CA VAL A 62 4.05 -3.05 -8.67
C VAL A 62 4.72 -2.07 -9.62
N GLU A 63 5.46 -2.56 -10.62
CA GLU A 63 6.13 -1.76 -11.65
C GLU A 63 5.18 -1.08 -12.65
N ASN A 64 3.92 -1.54 -12.74
CA ASN A 64 2.91 -1.00 -13.65
C ASN A 64 1.94 -0.03 -12.97
N ILE A 65 2.10 0.19 -11.67
CA ILE A 65 1.29 1.14 -10.90
C ILE A 65 1.74 2.56 -11.24
N LYS A 66 0.77 3.45 -11.41
CA LYS A 66 1.02 4.86 -11.75
C LYS A 66 0.62 5.77 -10.61
N GLN A 67 1.25 6.94 -10.58
CA GLN A 67 0.86 8.00 -9.66
C GLN A 67 -0.60 8.40 -9.85
N GLY A 68 -1.27 8.74 -8.74
CA GLY A 68 -2.69 9.07 -8.71
C GLY A 68 -3.62 7.86 -8.70
N GLU A 69 -3.14 6.66 -9.02
CA GLU A 69 -3.92 5.43 -8.86
C GLU A 69 -4.19 5.13 -7.39
N ARG A 70 -5.17 4.28 -7.15
CA ARG A 70 -5.62 3.94 -5.80
C ARG A 70 -5.44 2.46 -5.55
N VAL A 71 -4.65 2.13 -4.54
CA VAL A 71 -4.52 0.76 -4.04
C VAL A 71 -5.44 0.54 -2.84
N MET A 72 -5.76 -0.71 -2.55
CA MET A 72 -6.63 -1.09 -1.44
C MET A 72 -5.89 -1.00 -0.10
N GLY A 73 -6.41 -0.19 0.82
CA GLY A 73 -5.92 -0.10 2.20
C GLY A 73 -6.37 -1.27 3.08
N ASP A 74 -5.67 -1.46 4.19
CA ASP A 74 -5.97 -2.51 5.19
C ASP A 74 -7.30 -2.30 5.95
N ASP A 75 -7.88 -1.11 5.85
CA ASP A 75 -9.16 -0.68 6.40
C ASP A 75 -10.26 -0.53 5.33
N SER A 76 -10.06 -1.08 4.14
CA SER A 76 -10.97 -0.99 2.99
C SER A 76 -11.14 0.43 2.43
N THR A 77 -10.29 1.39 2.80
CA THR A 77 -10.28 2.73 2.23
C THR A 77 -9.19 2.87 1.15
N PRO A 78 -9.36 3.80 0.19
CA PRO A 78 -8.36 3.96 -0.86
C PRO A 78 -7.08 4.58 -0.32
N ARG A 79 -5.94 4.07 -0.79
CA ARG A 79 -4.62 4.68 -0.66
C ARG A 79 -4.22 5.25 -2.00
N VAL A 80 -4.06 6.56 -2.08
CA VAL A 80 -3.61 7.20 -3.31
C VAL A 80 -2.09 7.04 -3.43
N VAL A 81 -1.64 6.57 -4.57
CA VAL A 81 -0.21 6.51 -4.93
C VAL A 81 0.29 7.94 -5.15
N GLN A 82 1.22 8.38 -4.33
CA GLN A 82 1.74 9.75 -4.32
C GLN A 82 3.03 9.86 -5.13
N GLU A 83 3.96 8.93 -4.94
CA GLU A 83 5.25 8.87 -5.61
C GLU A 83 5.57 7.44 -6.02
N LEU A 84 6.38 7.28 -7.07
CA LEU A 84 6.97 6.01 -7.46
C LEU A 84 8.46 6.00 -7.09
N CYS A 85 9.00 4.84 -6.76
CA CYS A 85 10.43 4.65 -6.54
C CYS A 85 10.94 3.39 -7.21
N HIS A 86 12.14 3.46 -7.77
CA HIS A 86 12.86 2.37 -8.40
C HIS A 86 14.35 2.53 -8.09
N ASN A 87 15.00 1.49 -7.60
CA ASN A 87 16.44 1.49 -7.34
C ASN A 87 16.94 0.05 -7.15
N TYR A 88 18.15 -0.13 -6.60
CA TYR A 88 18.85 -1.40 -6.45
C TYR A 88 19.32 -1.59 -5.00
N ASP A 89 19.01 -2.74 -4.36
CA ASP A 89 19.34 -3.01 -2.95
C ASP A 89 19.49 -4.52 -2.72
N GLU A 90 19.89 -4.90 -1.49
CA GLU A 90 19.84 -6.29 -1.05
C GLU A 90 18.40 -6.75 -0.88
N MET A 91 18.04 -7.85 -1.52
CA MET A 91 16.67 -8.37 -1.61
C MET A 91 16.48 -9.60 -0.74
N PHE A 92 15.28 -9.74 -0.19
CA PHE A 92 14.85 -10.83 0.68
C PHE A 92 13.53 -11.43 0.23
N GLU A 93 13.49 -12.75 0.13
CA GLU A 93 12.24 -13.50 -0.01
C GLU A 93 11.54 -13.62 1.35
N ILE A 94 10.28 -13.20 1.39
CA ILE A 94 9.35 -13.51 2.47
C ILE A 94 8.59 -14.77 2.05
N ILE A 95 8.92 -15.89 2.70
CA ILE A 95 8.38 -17.22 2.39
C ILE A 95 7.36 -17.58 3.48
N PRO A 96 6.05 -17.33 3.28
CA PRO A 96 5.03 -17.67 4.27
C PRO A 96 4.80 -19.19 4.32
N ASN A 97 4.39 -19.69 5.48
CA ASN A 97 3.96 -21.10 5.61
C ASN A 97 2.74 -21.39 4.74
N LYS A 98 1.88 -20.38 4.53
CA LYS A 98 0.70 -20.42 3.65
C LYS A 98 0.53 -19.07 2.98
N GLY A 99 0.49 -19.05 1.65
CA GLY A 99 0.35 -17.83 0.85
C GLY A 99 1.41 -17.71 -0.23
N ILE A 100 1.55 -16.51 -0.77
CA ILE A 100 2.44 -16.20 -1.89
C ILE A 100 3.78 -15.72 -1.35
N THR A 101 4.88 -16.26 -1.89
CA THR A 101 6.22 -15.74 -1.64
C THR A 101 6.38 -14.41 -2.38
N ILE A 102 6.85 -13.40 -1.70
CA ILE A 102 7.20 -12.11 -2.29
C ILE A 102 8.65 -11.77 -2.01
N THR A 103 9.24 -10.95 -2.86
CA THR A 103 10.61 -10.46 -2.69
C THR A 103 10.60 -8.96 -2.44
N VAL A 104 11.28 -8.54 -1.40
CA VAL A 104 11.31 -7.16 -0.92
C VAL A 104 12.76 -6.74 -0.65
N ASN A 105 13.04 -5.43 -0.62
CA ASN A 105 14.35 -4.95 -0.23
C ASN A 105 14.56 -5.03 1.30
N ARG A 106 15.81 -4.89 1.75
CA ARG A 106 16.21 -4.99 3.16
C ARG A 106 15.47 -4.00 4.08
N GLN A 107 15.10 -2.86 3.55
CA GLN A 107 14.42 -1.78 4.30
C GLN A 107 12.90 -1.90 4.29
N HIS A 108 12.36 -2.90 3.60
CA HIS A 108 10.91 -3.10 3.55
C HIS A 108 10.31 -3.29 4.94
N ILE A 109 9.17 -2.64 5.18
CA ILE A 109 8.48 -2.68 6.46
C ILE A 109 7.47 -3.82 6.46
N LEU A 110 7.67 -4.76 7.37
CA LEU A 110 6.78 -5.87 7.65
C LEU A 110 5.70 -5.41 8.64
N SER A 111 4.45 -5.44 8.25
CA SER A 111 3.32 -5.26 9.17
C SER A 111 2.97 -6.60 9.79
N LEU A 112 3.19 -6.73 11.10
CA LEU A 112 3.07 -7.99 11.82
C LEU A 112 2.08 -7.90 12.96
N LYS A 113 1.29 -8.98 13.16
CA LYS A 113 0.29 -9.10 14.22
C LYS A 113 0.78 -10.06 15.31
N CYS A 114 0.69 -9.63 16.57
CA CYS A 114 1.03 -10.45 17.72
C CYS A 114 -0.02 -11.55 17.97
N THR A 115 0.42 -12.80 18.02
CA THR A 115 -0.44 -13.99 18.24
C THR A 115 -0.19 -14.69 19.57
N GLY A 116 0.57 -14.10 20.48
CA GLY A 116 0.91 -14.69 21.78
C GLY A 116 -0.33 -14.93 22.65
N TYR A 117 -0.61 -16.21 23.01
CA TYR A 117 -1.83 -16.62 23.71
C TYR A 117 -1.97 -15.97 25.10
N ASN A 118 -0.87 -15.77 25.83
CA ASN A 118 -0.82 -15.17 27.16
C ASN A 118 -0.13 -13.79 27.16
N SER A 119 -0.11 -13.10 26.02
CA SER A 119 0.51 -11.79 25.92
C SER A 119 -0.55 -10.70 26.04
N HIS A 120 -0.31 -9.70 26.92
CA HIS A 120 -1.10 -8.46 26.96
C HIS A 120 -1.14 -7.74 25.62
N LYS A 121 -0.27 -8.13 24.67
CA LYS A 121 -0.13 -7.59 23.33
C LYS A 121 -0.82 -8.40 22.23
N LYS A 122 -1.65 -9.41 22.58
CA LYS A 122 -2.38 -10.20 21.59
C LYS A 122 -3.25 -9.30 20.71
N GLY A 123 -3.04 -9.37 19.38
CA GLY A 123 -3.73 -8.54 18.42
C GLY A 123 -3.03 -7.22 18.08
N GLU A 124 -2.00 -6.82 18.87
CA GLU A 124 -1.16 -5.65 18.56
C GLU A 124 -0.55 -5.80 17.16
N ILE A 125 -0.63 -4.75 16.36
CA ILE A 125 0.03 -4.67 15.05
C ILE A 125 1.25 -3.77 15.20
N ILE A 126 2.39 -4.27 14.74
CA ILE A 126 3.64 -3.52 14.70
C ILE A 126 4.19 -3.48 13.28
N ASP A 127 4.87 -2.40 12.96
CA ASP A 127 5.59 -2.21 11.72
C ASP A 127 7.09 -2.27 12.02
N ILE A 128 7.79 -3.22 11.40
CA ILE A 128 9.19 -3.51 11.65
C ILE A 128 9.89 -3.84 10.32
N THR A 129 11.10 -3.35 10.10
CA THR A 129 11.81 -3.66 8.86
C THR A 129 12.30 -5.11 8.81
N VAL A 130 12.59 -5.60 7.60
CA VAL A 130 13.23 -6.93 7.39
C VAL A 130 14.51 -7.04 8.21
N ASP A 131 15.36 -6.01 8.19
CA ASP A 131 16.63 -5.99 8.93
C ASP A 131 16.43 -6.09 10.46
N GLU A 132 15.47 -5.36 11.00
CA GLU A 132 15.12 -5.44 12.43
C GLU A 132 14.55 -6.81 12.81
N TYR A 133 13.66 -7.37 11.97
CA TYR A 133 13.05 -8.68 12.21
C TYR A 133 14.11 -9.79 12.28
N LEU A 134 15.12 -9.73 11.41
CA LEU A 134 16.23 -10.70 11.42
C LEU A 134 17.01 -10.69 12.74
N LYS A 135 17.10 -9.54 13.42
CA LYS A 135 17.80 -9.37 14.70
C LYS A 135 16.95 -9.75 15.93
N LYS A 136 15.63 -9.94 15.76
CA LYS A 136 14.73 -10.30 16.86
C LYS A 136 14.92 -11.76 17.29
N SER A 137 14.65 -12.02 18.57
CA SER A 137 14.71 -13.37 19.15
C SER A 137 13.76 -14.35 18.45
N LYS A 138 14.07 -15.63 18.50
CA LYS A 138 13.19 -16.70 17.97
C LYS A 138 11.80 -16.67 18.61
N THR A 139 11.69 -16.29 19.87
CA THR A 139 10.42 -16.14 20.58
C THR A 139 9.58 -15.00 20.00
N PHE A 140 10.21 -13.86 19.67
CA PHE A 140 9.56 -12.76 18.97
C PHE A 140 9.04 -13.21 17.60
N GLN A 141 9.90 -13.83 16.79
CA GLN A 141 9.56 -14.33 15.45
C GLN A 141 8.42 -15.36 15.45
N LYS A 142 8.29 -16.17 16.50
CA LYS A 142 7.17 -17.09 16.70
C LYS A 142 5.87 -16.38 17.07
N ARG A 143 5.92 -15.24 17.78
CA ARG A 143 4.76 -14.49 18.25
C ARG A 143 4.21 -13.52 17.23
N TYR A 144 5.07 -12.80 16.52
CA TYR A 144 4.70 -11.81 15.52
C TYR A 144 4.68 -12.42 14.13
N LYS A 145 3.51 -12.40 13.50
CA LYS A 145 3.26 -13.08 12.23
C LYS A 145 2.73 -12.12 11.19
N TRP A 146 3.02 -12.41 9.95
CA TRP A 146 2.42 -11.69 8.83
C TRP A 146 0.91 -11.94 8.80
N TYR A 147 0.11 -10.95 8.45
CA TYR A 147 -1.34 -11.06 8.53
C TYR A 147 -2.03 -10.61 7.25
N ARG A 148 -3.26 -11.07 7.09
CA ARG A 148 -4.21 -10.70 6.07
C ARG A 148 -5.42 -10.04 6.69
N THR A 149 -6.16 -9.28 5.86
CA THR A 149 -7.45 -8.72 6.26
C THR A 149 -8.49 -8.94 5.16
N GLY A 150 -9.76 -9.02 5.53
CA GLY A 150 -10.86 -8.93 4.59
C GLY A 150 -11.03 -7.50 4.08
N VAL A 151 -11.86 -7.33 3.06
CA VAL A 151 -12.14 -6.05 2.41
C VAL A 151 -13.65 -5.85 2.28
N GLU A 152 -14.09 -4.65 2.60
CA GLU A 152 -15.46 -4.21 2.30
C GLU A 152 -15.47 -3.42 0.98
N PHE A 153 -16.13 -3.98 -0.03
CA PHE A 153 -16.37 -3.30 -1.29
C PHE A 153 -17.74 -2.61 -1.28
N SER A 154 -17.87 -1.55 -2.07
CA SER A 154 -19.15 -0.89 -2.27
C SER A 154 -20.16 -1.79 -2.96
N THR A 155 -21.44 -1.63 -2.65
CA THR A 155 -22.52 -2.38 -3.29
C THR A 155 -22.63 -1.98 -4.76
N ASN A 156 -22.51 -2.96 -5.65
CA ASN A 156 -22.73 -2.84 -7.07
C ASN A 156 -24.05 -3.51 -7.46
N LYS A 157 -24.86 -2.80 -8.25
CA LYS A 157 -26.09 -3.38 -8.80
C LYS A 157 -25.75 -4.50 -9.78
N VAL A 158 -26.32 -5.69 -9.54
CA VAL A 158 -26.16 -6.89 -10.36
C VAL A 158 -27.47 -7.26 -11.03
N GLU A 159 -27.38 -7.87 -12.20
CA GLU A 159 -28.55 -8.22 -13.03
C GLU A 159 -29.29 -9.45 -12.50
N PHE A 160 -28.53 -10.46 -12.08
CA PHE A 160 -29.04 -11.68 -11.46
C PHE A 160 -28.52 -11.82 -10.03
N HIS A 161 -29.32 -12.44 -9.18
CA HIS A 161 -28.95 -12.65 -7.78
C HIS A 161 -27.63 -13.45 -7.68
N PRO A 162 -26.70 -13.06 -6.80
CA PRO A 162 -25.37 -13.71 -6.73
C PRO A 162 -25.43 -15.20 -6.49
N TYR A 163 -26.35 -15.66 -5.66
CA TYR A 163 -26.56 -17.09 -5.43
C TYR A 163 -26.81 -17.86 -6.74
N ILE A 164 -27.67 -17.32 -7.62
CA ILE A 164 -27.99 -17.94 -8.93
C ILE A 164 -26.76 -18.08 -9.80
N ILE A 165 -25.91 -17.06 -9.80
CA ILE A 165 -24.64 -17.10 -10.55
C ILE A 165 -23.69 -18.14 -9.93
N GLY A 166 -23.62 -18.23 -8.61
CA GLY A 166 -22.86 -19.25 -7.91
C GLY A 166 -23.34 -20.67 -8.28
N VAL A 167 -24.65 -20.92 -8.28
CA VAL A 167 -25.24 -22.21 -8.68
C VAL A 167 -24.92 -22.51 -10.14
N TRP A 168 -25.05 -21.55 -11.06
CA TRP A 168 -24.72 -21.79 -12.47
C TRP A 168 -23.23 -22.04 -12.70
N LEU A 169 -22.36 -21.37 -11.96
CA LEU A 169 -20.90 -21.59 -12.04
C LEU A 169 -20.51 -23.01 -11.60
N GLY A 170 -21.21 -23.60 -10.61
CA GLY A 170 -21.03 -24.98 -10.22
C GLY A 170 -21.73 -25.92 -11.22
N ASP A 171 -23.04 -26.04 -11.12
CA ASP A 171 -23.85 -27.06 -11.79
C ASP A 171 -24.41 -26.65 -13.16
N GLY A 172 -24.10 -25.45 -13.65
CA GLY A 172 -24.55 -24.97 -14.96
C GLY A 172 -23.83 -25.68 -16.12
N THR A 173 -24.54 -25.94 -17.20
CA THR A 173 -23.94 -26.40 -18.47
C THR A 173 -23.11 -25.29 -19.08
N SER A 174 -21.81 -25.53 -19.35
CA SER A 174 -20.89 -24.50 -19.79
C SER A 174 -21.30 -23.74 -21.04
N ALA A 175 -21.98 -24.40 -21.99
CA ALA A 175 -22.38 -23.81 -23.27
C ALA A 175 -23.76 -23.15 -23.26
N THR A 176 -24.55 -23.32 -22.20
CA THR A 176 -25.98 -22.93 -22.16
C THR A 176 -26.38 -22.33 -20.81
N CYS A 177 -27.65 -21.92 -20.69
CA CYS A 177 -28.24 -21.48 -19.44
C CYS A 177 -28.96 -22.63 -18.68
N GLU A 178 -28.61 -23.89 -18.96
CA GLU A 178 -29.14 -25.05 -18.26
C GLU A 178 -28.40 -25.32 -16.95
N ILE A 179 -29.09 -25.79 -15.93
CA ILE A 179 -28.54 -26.17 -14.62
C ILE A 179 -28.95 -27.59 -14.32
N THR A 180 -28.00 -28.45 -13.92
CA THR A 180 -28.25 -29.85 -13.57
C THR A 180 -28.11 -30.03 -12.07
N ASN A 181 -29.21 -30.30 -11.37
CA ASN A 181 -29.20 -30.46 -9.91
C ASN A 181 -30.35 -31.38 -9.46
N ILE A 182 -30.18 -32.07 -8.33
CA ILE A 182 -31.16 -32.96 -7.71
C ILE A 182 -31.65 -32.50 -6.34
N ASP A 183 -30.96 -31.54 -5.73
CA ASP A 183 -31.31 -31.03 -4.41
C ASP A 183 -32.55 -30.15 -4.49
N LYS A 184 -33.60 -30.61 -3.82
CA LYS A 184 -34.93 -29.99 -3.90
C LYS A 184 -34.89 -28.51 -3.48
N GLU A 185 -34.16 -28.17 -2.42
CA GLU A 185 -34.06 -26.82 -1.89
C GLU A 185 -33.45 -25.85 -2.93
N ILE A 186 -32.46 -26.31 -3.70
CA ILE A 186 -31.86 -25.51 -4.78
C ILE A 186 -32.85 -25.36 -5.93
N VAL A 187 -33.49 -26.48 -6.34
CA VAL A 187 -34.44 -26.48 -7.46
C VAL A 187 -35.64 -25.58 -7.16
N ASP A 188 -36.24 -25.70 -5.97
CA ASP A 188 -37.37 -24.88 -5.54
C ASP A 188 -36.98 -23.38 -5.53
N TYR A 189 -35.79 -23.05 -5.05
CA TYR A 189 -35.28 -21.69 -5.07
C TYR A 189 -35.07 -21.14 -6.49
N LEU A 190 -34.49 -21.95 -7.39
CA LEU A 190 -34.31 -21.58 -8.79
C LEU A 190 -35.66 -21.33 -9.47
N GLN A 191 -36.64 -22.23 -9.23
CA GLN A 191 -37.97 -22.15 -9.82
C GLN A 191 -38.71 -20.89 -9.35
N ASP A 192 -38.73 -20.60 -8.06
CA ASP A 192 -39.33 -19.40 -7.49
C ASP A 192 -38.64 -18.12 -8.03
N TYR A 193 -37.32 -18.08 -8.01
CA TYR A 193 -36.55 -16.90 -8.48
C TYR A 193 -36.81 -16.60 -9.96
N PHE A 194 -36.69 -17.59 -10.83
CA PHE A 194 -36.83 -17.37 -12.26
C PHE A 194 -38.29 -17.11 -12.67
N THR A 195 -39.24 -17.74 -12.00
CA THR A 195 -40.67 -17.47 -12.22
C THR A 195 -41.02 -16.01 -11.86
N ARG A 196 -40.57 -15.50 -10.70
CA ARG A 196 -40.73 -14.09 -10.32
C ARG A 196 -40.06 -13.11 -11.29
N LYS A 197 -39.02 -13.55 -11.98
CA LYS A 197 -38.33 -12.78 -13.02
C LYS A 197 -38.94 -12.91 -14.42
N GLY A 198 -40.04 -13.64 -14.59
CA GLY A 198 -40.73 -13.85 -15.88
C GLY A 198 -40.06 -14.88 -16.80
N TYR A 199 -39.36 -15.84 -16.23
CA TYR A 199 -38.81 -16.98 -16.95
C TYR A 199 -39.61 -18.26 -16.67
N LEU A 200 -39.54 -19.18 -17.63
CA LEU A 200 -40.04 -20.55 -17.46
C LEU A 200 -38.85 -21.49 -17.20
N ILE A 201 -39.00 -22.36 -16.21
CA ILE A 201 -38.09 -23.48 -15.99
C ILE A 201 -38.76 -24.76 -16.49
N THR A 202 -38.11 -25.44 -17.41
CA THR A 202 -38.60 -26.72 -17.95
C THR A 202 -37.60 -27.81 -17.62
N LYS A 203 -38.13 -28.91 -17.08
CA LYS A 203 -37.38 -30.13 -16.79
C LYS A 203 -37.02 -30.86 -18.10
N LYS A 204 -35.77 -31.30 -18.22
CA LYS A 204 -35.24 -32.10 -19.32
C LYS A 204 -34.72 -33.41 -18.74
N GLY A 205 -35.25 -34.54 -19.21
CA GLY A 205 -34.93 -35.87 -18.70
C GLY A 205 -36.08 -36.51 -17.94
N SER A 206 -35.96 -37.77 -17.65
CA SER A 206 -36.93 -38.60 -16.95
C SER A 206 -36.70 -38.55 -15.43
N ASP A 207 -37.75 -38.70 -14.62
CA ASP A 207 -37.66 -38.80 -13.16
C ASP A 207 -36.88 -40.03 -12.67
N LYS A 208 -36.57 -40.96 -13.56
CA LYS A 208 -35.74 -42.16 -13.29
C LYS A 208 -34.23 -41.89 -13.44
N GLU A 209 -33.83 -40.72 -13.96
CA GLU A 209 -32.43 -40.39 -14.15
C GLU A 209 -31.78 -39.91 -12.83
N LYS A 210 -30.51 -40.26 -12.63
CA LYS A 210 -29.73 -39.86 -11.45
C LYS A 210 -29.41 -38.35 -11.41
N SER A 211 -29.68 -37.62 -12.49
CA SER A 211 -29.44 -36.18 -12.60
C SER A 211 -30.57 -35.55 -13.43
N ILE A 212 -31.07 -34.40 -12.99
CA ILE A 212 -32.14 -33.68 -13.65
C ILE A 212 -31.61 -32.33 -14.13
N THR A 213 -31.79 -32.05 -15.43
CA THR A 213 -31.39 -30.79 -16.04
C THR A 213 -32.61 -29.87 -16.16
N TYR A 214 -32.46 -28.63 -15.69
CA TYR A 214 -33.46 -27.59 -15.76
C TYR A 214 -33.03 -26.55 -16.79
N ARG A 215 -33.90 -26.32 -17.79
CA ARG A 215 -33.69 -25.34 -18.85
C ARG A 215 -34.44 -24.04 -18.51
N ILE A 216 -33.72 -22.92 -18.46
CA ILE A 216 -34.28 -21.59 -18.24
C ILE A 216 -34.68 -20.99 -19.59
N ARG A 217 -35.97 -20.68 -19.78
CA ARG A 217 -36.53 -20.12 -21.01
C ARG A 217 -37.22 -18.79 -20.77
N SER A 218 -37.24 -17.90 -21.79
CA SER A 218 -38.11 -16.74 -21.77
C SER A 218 -39.57 -17.15 -21.93
N GLN A 219 -40.51 -16.51 -21.22
CA GLN A 219 -41.95 -16.73 -21.37
C GLN A 219 -42.46 -16.44 -22.79
N GLU A 220 -41.88 -15.45 -23.47
CA GLU A 220 -42.31 -14.98 -24.78
C GLU A 220 -41.88 -15.89 -25.95
N GLY A 221 -41.17 -16.98 -25.73
CA GLY A 221 -40.84 -17.99 -26.75
C GLY A 221 -40.00 -17.52 -27.96
N THR A 222 -39.68 -16.25 -28.06
CA THR A 222 -38.99 -15.67 -29.20
C THR A 222 -37.47 -15.91 -29.17
N LYS A 223 -36.92 -16.34 -30.31
CA LYS A 223 -35.46 -16.53 -30.51
C LYS A 223 -34.69 -15.26 -30.12
N GLY A 224 -33.67 -15.38 -29.28
CA GLY A 224 -32.79 -14.25 -28.89
C GLY A 224 -33.20 -13.46 -27.63
N LYS A 225 -34.41 -13.69 -27.06
CA LYS A 225 -34.91 -12.93 -25.91
C LYS A 225 -34.64 -13.55 -24.53
N ASN A 226 -33.83 -14.61 -24.43
CA ASN A 226 -33.46 -15.18 -23.11
C ASN A 226 -32.43 -14.27 -22.41
N GLY A 227 -32.89 -13.42 -21.49
CA GLY A 227 -32.08 -12.47 -20.76
C GLY A 227 -30.95 -13.13 -19.95
N PHE A 228 -31.20 -14.33 -19.35
CA PHE A 228 -30.16 -15.03 -18.59
C PHE A 228 -29.04 -15.54 -19.52
N LEU A 229 -29.41 -16.15 -20.66
CA LEU A 229 -28.41 -16.57 -21.64
C LEU A 229 -27.62 -15.36 -22.22
N ASN A 230 -28.30 -14.25 -22.46
CA ASN A 230 -27.67 -13.03 -22.93
C ASN A 230 -26.73 -12.43 -21.87
N PHE A 231 -27.09 -12.49 -20.59
CA PHE A 231 -26.20 -12.14 -19.48
C PHE A 231 -24.94 -13.00 -19.48
N LEU A 232 -25.07 -14.32 -19.63
CA LEU A 232 -23.94 -15.25 -19.68
C LEU A 232 -22.99 -14.93 -20.86
N ARG A 233 -23.56 -14.62 -22.05
CA ARG A 233 -22.79 -14.20 -23.23
C ARG A 233 -22.08 -12.86 -23.00
N LYS A 234 -22.80 -11.85 -22.52
CA LYS A 234 -22.27 -10.50 -22.28
C LYS A 234 -21.10 -10.51 -21.29
N ASN A 235 -21.15 -11.39 -20.28
CA ASN A 235 -20.08 -11.54 -19.31
C ASN A 235 -19.04 -12.58 -19.70
N ASN A 236 -19.07 -13.08 -20.95
CA ASN A 236 -18.13 -14.08 -21.48
C ASN A 236 -17.99 -15.33 -20.61
N LEU A 237 -19.13 -15.86 -20.09
CA LEU A 237 -19.17 -16.99 -19.18
C LEU A 237 -19.32 -18.34 -19.88
N LEU A 238 -19.89 -18.35 -21.10
CA LEU A 238 -20.11 -19.58 -21.85
C LEU A 238 -18.77 -20.22 -22.25
N ASN A 239 -18.58 -21.49 -21.91
CA ASN A 239 -17.34 -22.25 -22.06
C ASN A 239 -16.12 -21.58 -21.39
N ASN A 240 -16.35 -20.61 -20.51
CA ASN A 240 -15.33 -19.83 -19.84
C ASN A 240 -15.79 -19.42 -18.42
N LYS A 241 -16.15 -20.43 -17.61
CA LYS A 241 -16.65 -20.18 -16.26
C LYS A 241 -15.63 -19.43 -15.42
N HIS A 242 -16.00 -18.25 -14.94
CA HIS A 242 -15.26 -17.42 -13.99
C HIS A 242 -16.25 -16.53 -13.23
N ILE A 243 -15.84 -15.94 -12.12
CA ILE A 243 -16.68 -14.98 -11.41
C ILE A 243 -16.58 -13.61 -12.07
N PRO A 244 -17.69 -13.05 -12.62
CA PRO A 244 -17.64 -11.71 -13.22
C PRO A 244 -17.20 -10.65 -12.21
N HIS A 245 -16.42 -9.67 -12.65
CA HIS A 245 -15.81 -8.67 -11.79
C HIS A 245 -16.82 -7.99 -10.84
N LYS A 246 -17.99 -7.57 -11.33
CA LYS A 246 -19.04 -6.94 -10.51
C LYS A 246 -19.61 -7.82 -9.39
N TYR A 247 -19.48 -9.14 -9.50
CA TYR A 247 -19.85 -10.07 -8.44
C TYR A 247 -18.71 -10.33 -7.47
N LYS A 248 -17.46 -10.26 -7.97
CA LYS A 248 -16.25 -10.45 -7.18
C LYS A 248 -15.98 -9.26 -6.25
N ILE A 249 -16.21 -8.01 -6.73
CA ILE A 249 -16.06 -6.75 -5.99
C ILE A 249 -17.44 -6.16 -5.66
N ASN A 250 -18.15 -6.77 -4.73
CA ASN A 250 -19.48 -6.33 -4.32
C ASN A 250 -19.60 -6.31 -2.78
N SER A 251 -20.75 -5.91 -2.27
CA SER A 251 -21.02 -5.94 -0.83
C SER A 251 -20.73 -7.31 -0.22
N ARG A 252 -20.45 -7.34 1.08
CA ARG A 252 -20.22 -8.58 1.83
C ARG A 252 -21.35 -9.58 1.60
N GLU A 253 -22.60 -9.13 1.69
CA GLU A 253 -23.80 -9.96 1.47
C GLU A 253 -23.79 -10.62 0.09
N ASN A 254 -23.59 -9.84 -0.98
CA ASN A 254 -23.58 -10.37 -2.35
C ASN A 254 -22.46 -11.41 -2.58
N ARG A 255 -21.29 -11.20 -1.97
CA ARG A 255 -20.17 -12.16 -2.05
C ARG A 255 -20.46 -13.44 -1.26
N LEU A 256 -21.11 -13.34 -0.11
CA LEU A 256 -21.54 -14.49 0.68
C LEU A 256 -22.59 -15.31 -0.07
N GLU A 257 -23.59 -14.67 -0.68
CA GLU A 257 -24.62 -15.34 -1.50
C GLU A 257 -24.01 -16.03 -2.73
N LEU A 258 -23.05 -15.39 -3.41
CA LEU A 258 -22.31 -16.00 -4.51
C LEU A 258 -21.57 -17.27 -4.07
N LEU A 259 -20.86 -17.15 -2.95
CA LEU A 259 -20.11 -18.28 -2.38
C LEU A 259 -21.03 -19.40 -1.90
N ALA A 260 -22.20 -19.08 -1.35
CA ALA A 260 -23.21 -20.05 -0.97
C ALA A 260 -23.68 -20.87 -2.17
N GLY A 261 -23.98 -20.24 -3.31
CA GLY A 261 -24.36 -20.95 -4.53
C GLY A 261 -23.28 -21.91 -5.04
N LEU A 262 -22.01 -21.53 -4.98
CA LEU A 262 -20.87 -22.39 -5.34
C LEU A 262 -20.67 -23.54 -4.35
N ILE A 263 -20.89 -23.28 -3.06
CA ILE A 263 -20.79 -24.31 -2.01
C ILE A 263 -21.94 -25.30 -2.11
N ASP A 264 -23.16 -24.83 -2.34
CA ASP A 264 -24.34 -25.67 -2.41
C ASP A 264 -24.26 -26.65 -3.58
N THR A 265 -23.60 -26.27 -4.67
CA THR A 265 -23.33 -27.15 -5.82
C THR A 265 -22.08 -28.00 -5.59
N ASP A 266 -20.89 -27.45 -5.79
CA ASP A 266 -19.62 -28.17 -5.85
C ASP A 266 -18.91 -28.29 -4.50
N GLY A 267 -19.42 -27.65 -3.43
CA GLY A 267 -18.80 -27.65 -2.12
C GLY A 267 -19.10 -28.92 -1.31
N TYR A 268 -18.11 -29.34 -0.53
CA TYR A 268 -18.23 -30.31 0.53
C TYR A 268 -18.02 -29.66 1.89
N TYR A 269 -18.92 -29.85 2.84
CA TYR A 269 -18.77 -29.37 4.20
C TYR A 269 -18.06 -30.43 5.06
N ASP A 270 -16.86 -30.10 5.52
CA ASP A 270 -16.10 -30.89 6.48
C ASP A 270 -16.60 -30.61 7.91
N THR A 271 -17.44 -31.48 8.44
CA THR A 271 -18.02 -31.34 9.78
C THR A 271 -16.97 -31.39 10.90
N LYS A 272 -15.85 -32.11 10.70
CA LYS A 272 -14.75 -32.21 11.66
C LYS A 272 -13.89 -30.94 11.65
N GLY A 273 -13.47 -30.50 10.47
CA GLY A 273 -12.67 -29.31 10.28
C GLY A 273 -13.49 -28.01 10.30
N LYS A 274 -14.82 -28.10 10.26
CA LYS A 274 -15.75 -26.97 10.15
C LYS A 274 -15.31 -25.98 9.07
N GLY A 275 -15.21 -26.49 7.85
CA GLY A 275 -14.79 -25.74 6.67
C GLY A 275 -15.39 -26.30 5.40
N PHE A 276 -15.22 -25.61 4.30
CA PHE A 276 -15.70 -26.05 3.01
C PHE A 276 -14.54 -26.44 2.09
N GLU A 277 -14.74 -27.47 1.31
CA GLU A 277 -13.83 -27.88 0.24
C GLU A 277 -14.56 -27.78 -1.09
N ILE A 278 -13.99 -27.07 -2.07
CA ILE A 278 -14.47 -27.00 -3.45
C ILE A 278 -13.37 -27.52 -4.35
N THR A 279 -13.71 -28.44 -5.26
CA THR A 279 -12.74 -28.99 -6.22
C THR A 279 -13.24 -28.75 -7.64
N GLN A 280 -12.46 -28.07 -8.46
CA GLN A 280 -12.79 -27.71 -9.84
C GLN A 280 -11.66 -28.10 -10.80
N LYS A 281 -12.01 -28.38 -12.05
CA LYS A 281 -11.04 -28.54 -13.14
C LYS A 281 -10.56 -27.18 -13.67
N ASN A 282 -11.39 -26.15 -13.58
CA ASN A 282 -11.09 -24.80 -14.03
C ASN A 282 -10.30 -24.04 -12.95
N GLU A 283 -9.00 -23.83 -13.19
CA GLU A 283 -8.10 -23.13 -12.27
C GLU A 283 -8.53 -21.68 -12.02
N ARG A 284 -8.93 -20.97 -13.08
CA ARG A 284 -9.37 -19.57 -12.99
C ARG A 284 -10.57 -19.40 -12.05
N LEU A 285 -11.55 -20.30 -12.14
CA LEU A 285 -12.71 -20.28 -11.24
C LEU A 285 -12.28 -20.51 -9.78
N VAL A 286 -11.33 -21.41 -9.54
CA VAL A 286 -10.78 -21.63 -8.19
C VAL A 286 -10.05 -20.40 -7.66
N ASP A 287 -9.28 -19.72 -8.50
CA ASP A 287 -8.60 -18.48 -8.10
C ASP A 287 -9.60 -17.37 -7.77
N ASP A 288 -10.69 -17.26 -8.52
CA ASP A 288 -11.78 -16.32 -8.22
C ASP A 288 -12.51 -16.67 -6.91
N ILE A 289 -12.76 -17.96 -6.64
CA ILE A 289 -13.33 -18.44 -5.36
C ILE A 289 -12.41 -18.08 -4.18
N ILE A 290 -11.11 -18.26 -4.35
CA ILE A 290 -10.10 -17.91 -3.34
C ILE A 290 -10.11 -16.40 -3.09
N PHE A 291 -10.16 -15.59 -4.15
CA PHE A 291 -10.25 -14.13 -4.03
C PHE A 291 -11.50 -13.72 -3.24
N VAL A 292 -12.67 -14.22 -3.61
CA VAL A 292 -13.93 -13.90 -2.91
C VAL A 292 -13.86 -14.35 -1.44
N SER A 293 -13.38 -15.56 -1.18
CA SER A 293 -13.25 -16.07 0.19
C SER A 293 -12.30 -15.24 1.04
N ARG A 294 -11.13 -14.88 0.51
CA ARG A 294 -10.15 -14.04 1.23
C ARG A 294 -10.67 -12.63 1.44
N SER A 295 -11.34 -12.05 0.46
CA SER A 295 -11.96 -10.73 0.59
C SER A 295 -13.03 -10.68 1.68
N LEU A 296 -13.67 -11.80 2.00
CA LEU A 296 -14.61 -11.95 3.11
C LEU A 296 -13.94 -12.17 4.47
N GLY A 297 -12.60 -12.27 4.51
CA GLY A 297 -11.84 -12.53 5.73
C GLY A 297 -11.70 -14.02 6.05
N PHE A 298 -11.99 -14.92 5.09
CA PHE A 298 -11.76 -16.35 5.26
C PHE A 298 -10.37 -16.75 4.80
N SER A 299 -9.86 -17.82 5.38
CA SER A 299 -8.64 -18.50 4.92
C SER A 299 -8.99 -19.40 3.74
N ALA A 300 -8.39 -19.17 2.58
CA ALA A 300 -8.60 -19.96 1.39
C ALA A 300 -7.29 -20.23 0.66
N TYR A 301 -7.00 -21.51 0.35
CA TYR A 301 -5.75 -21.93 -0.29
C TYR A 301 -6.01 -23.00 -1.35
N LYS A 302 -5.29 -22.89 -2.47
CA LYS A 302 -5.34 -23.83 -3.59
C LYS A 302 -4.36 -24.98 -3.37
N LYS A 303 -4.79 -26.19 -3.66
CA LYS A 303 -3.95 -27.37 -3.76
C LYS A 303 -4.25 -28.10 -5.08
N ILE A 304 -3.21 -28.38 -5.83
CA ILE A 304 -3.32 -29.21 -7.04
C ILE A 304 -3.50 -30.66 -6.61
N CYS A 305 -4.45 -31.35 -7.22
CA CYS A 305 -4.68 -32.77 -7.02
C CYS A 305 -4.96 -33.47 -8.36
N LEU A 306 -4.39 -34.65 -8.51
CA LEU A 306 -4.64 -35.53 -9.64
C LEU A 306 -5.83 -36.45 -9.29
N LYS A 307 -6.81 -36.56 -10.17
CA LYS A 307 -7.95 -37.44 -10.00
C LYS A 307 -8.14 -38.29 -11.26
N SER A 308 -8.32 -39.60 -11.07
CA SER A 308 -8.79 -40.50 -12.11
C SER A 308 -10.32 -40.50 -12.15
N CYS A 309 -10.89 -40.53 -13.33
CA CYS A 309 -12.33 -40.67 -13.52
C CYS A 309 -12.65 -42.15 -13.71
N ARG A 310 -13.41 -42.75 -12.77
CA ARG A 310 -13.80 -44.15 -12.85
C ARG A 310 -14.67 -44.50 -14.08
N ASN A 311 -15.29 -43.48 -14.68
CA ASN A 311 -16.16 -43.63 -15.87
C ASN A 311 -15.46 -43.17 -17.15
N SER A 312 -14.13 -42.94 -17.12
CA SER A 312 -13.37 -42.63 -18.32
C SER A 312 -13.24 -43.87 -19.21
N PRO A 313 -13.35 -43.74 -20.53
CA PRO A 313 -13.02 -44.81 -21.46
C PRO A 313 -11.58 -45.34 -21.30
N ASP A 314 -10.67 -44.46 -20.83
CA ASP A 314 -9.31 -44.83 -20.47
C ASP A 314 -9.20 -44.97 -18.94
N PRO A 315 -8.96 -46.19 -18.40
CA PRO A 315 -8.81 -46.43 -16.96
C PRO A 315 -7.62 -45.70 -16.33
N ASN A 316 -6.62 -45.33 -17.14
CA ASN A 316 -5.41 -44.62 -16.70
C ASN A 316 -5.50 -43.09 -16.86
N HIS A 317 -6.63 -42.61 -17.35
CA HIS A 317 -6.80 -41.17 -17.54
C HIS A 317 -6.83 -40.43 -16.19
N VAL A 318 -5.87 -39.55 -16.03
CA VAL A 318 -5.71 -38.69 -14.83
C VAL A 318 -5.76 -37.23 -15.23
N ASP A 319 -6.72 -36.54 -14.68
CA ASP A 319 -6.90 -35.10 -14.88
C ASP A 319 -6.38 -34.30 -13.69
N THR A 320 -5.89 -33.11 -13.99
CA THR A 320 -5.51 -32.13 -12.98
C THR A 320 -6.74 -31.38 -12.48
N TYR A 321 -6.93 -31.38 -11.17
CA TYR A 321 -7.96 -30.62 -10.47
C TYR A 321 -7.34 -29.67 -9.44
N TYR A 322 -8.05 -28.60 -9.18
CA TYR A 322 -7.67 -27.59 -8.20
C TYR A 322 -8.65 -27.63 -7.03
N ARG A 323 -8.13 -27.90 -5.86
CA ARG A 323 -8.89 -27.99 -4.63
C ARG A 323 -8.69 -26.73 -3.81
N CYS A 324 -9.78 -26.06 -3.43
CA CYS A 324 -9.80 -24.95 -2.51
C CYS A 324 -10.40 -25.38 -1.18
N PHE A 325 -9.70 -25.13 -0.08
CA PHE A 325 -10.22 -25.33 1.26
C PHE A 325 -10.46 -23.94 1.91
N ILE A 326 -11.72 -23.70 2.33
CA ILE A 326 -12.20 -22.43 2.89
C ILE A 326 -12.52 -22.64 4.36
N SER A 327 -11.96 -21.81 5.24
CA SER A 327 -12.19 -21.89 6.69
C SER A 327 -11.94 -20.55 7.36
N GLY A 328 -12.48 -20.34 8.55
CA GLY A 328 -12.24 -19.13 9.32
C GLY A 328 -13.38 -18.80 10.27
N ASN A 329 -13.23 -17.73 11.01
CA ASN A 329 -14.30 -17.15 11.81
C ASN A 329 -15.32 -16.49 10.89
N GLY A 330 -16.61 -16.60 11.21
CA GLY A 330 -17.71 -16.04 10.41
C GLY A 330 -18.10 -16.92 9.20
N ILE A 331 -17.54 -18.13 9.07
CA ILE A 331 -17.88 -19.04 7.97
C ILE A 331 -19.37 -19.49 8.02
N GLU A 332 -19.97 -19.43 9.20
CA GLU A 332 -21.39 -19.66 9.45
C GLU A 332 -22.33 -18.60 8.85
N GLU A 333 -21.78 -17.45 8.44
CA GLU A 333 -22.54 -16.39 7.76
C GLU A 333 -22.84 -16.72 6.30
N ILE A 334 -22.19 -17.77 5.72
CA ILE A 334 -22.45 -18.21 4.35
C ILE A 334 -23.86 -18.79 4.28
N PRO A 335 -24.80 -18.14 3.53
CA PRO A 335 -26.22 -18.48 3.58
C PRO A 335 -26.55 -19.70 2.68
N SER A 336 -25.95 -20.86 3.00
CA SER A 336 -26.25 -22.13 2.32
C SER A 336 -27.73 -22.46 2.44
N LYS A 337 -28.37 -22.83 1.33
CA LYS A 337 -29.76 -23.25 1.30
C LYS A 337 -29.90 -24.73 1.61
N LEU A 338 -28.82 -25.48 1.50
CA LEU A 338 -28.80 -26.91 1.87
C LEU A 338 -28.49 -27.03 3.37
N HIS A 339 -29.46 -27.51 4.15
CA HIS A 339 -29.29 -27.71 5.60
C HIS A 339 -28.03 -28.54 5.95
N ARG A 340 -27.70 -29.56 5.14
CA ARG A 340 -26.50 -30.39 5.34
C ARG A 340 -25.17 -29.66 5.10
N LYS A 341 -25.21 -28.50 4.46
CA LYS A 341 -24.04 -27.66 4.17
C LYS A 341 -24.00 -26.36 5.01
N GLN A 342 -24.96 -26.14 5.89
CA GLN A 342 -24.92 -25.01 6.81
C GLN A 342 -23.83 -25.22 7.85
N SER A 343 -22.91 -24.25 7.95
CA SER A 343 -21.79 -24.33 8.87
C SER A 343 -22.21 -23.89 10.28
N LEU A 344 -21.73 -24.63 11.27
CA LEU A 344 -21.85 -24.22 12.67
C LEU A 344 -20.74 -23.22 13.03
N LYS A 345 -21.06 -22.33 13.97
CA LYS A 345 -20.08 -21.37 14.52
C LYS A 345 -18.82 -22.10 14.99
N ARG A 346 -17.67 -21.60 14.55
CA ARG A 346 -16.36 -22.16 14.87
C ARG A 346 -15.68 -21.35 15.96
N ASN A 347 -15.41 -21.99 17.10
CA ASN A 347 -14.54 -21.41 18.13
C ASN A 347 -13.08 -21.69 17.76
N GLN A 348 -12.49 -20.78 16.98
CA GLN A 348 -11.12 -20.94 16.53
C GLN A 348 -10.13 -20.24 17.46
N ILE A 349 -9.25 -21.03 18.08
CA ILE A 349 -8.21 -20.51 18.99
C ILE A 349 -7.12 -19.76 18.20
N LYS A 350 -6.75 -20.29 17.02
CA LYS A 350 -5.73 -19.68 16.15
C LYS A 350 -6.39 -18.74 15.15
N ASP A 351 -5.88 -17.52 15.07
CA ASP A 351 -6.29 -16.55 14.05
C ASP A 351 -5.97 -17.13 12.66
N ASN A 352 -7.01 -17.28 11.82
CA ASN A 352 -6.90 -17.83 10.47
C ASN A 352 -6.26 -16.85 9.47
N LEU A 353 -6.21 -15.58 9.81
CA LEU A 353 -5.66 -14.51 8.98
C LEU A 353 -4.17 -14.26 9.20
N VAL A 354 -3.52 -15.01 10.09
CA VAL A 354 -2.07 -14.87 10.31
C VAL A 354 -1.29 -16.08 9.79
N THR A 355 -0.08 -15.83 9.29
CA THR A 355 0.84 -16.84 8.81
C THR A 355 2.25 -16.62 9.34
N GLY A 356 2.91 -17.68 9.81
CA GLY A 356 4.35 -17.65 10.05
C GLY A 356 5.08 -17.58 8.72
N PHE A 357 6.27 -17.03 8.70
CA PHE A 357 7.11 -16.93 7.51
C PHE A 357 8.59 -17.08 7.84
N LYS A 358 9.38 -17.30 6.78
CA LYS A 358 10.85 -17.28 6.83
C LYS A 358 11.35 -16.18 5.91
N LEU A 359 12.47 -15.58 6.26
CA LEU A 359 13.22 -14.66 5.41
C LEU A 359 14.45 -15.36 4.85
N LYS A 360 14.70 -15.16 3.54
CA LYS A 360 15.87 -15.69 2.84
C LYS A 360 16.46 -14.56 1.98
N SER A 361 17.74 -14.24 2.18
CA SER A 361 18.47 -13.33 1.29
C SER A 361 18.61 -13.97 -0.10
N VAL A 362 18.39 -13.18 -1.14
CA VAL A 362 18.51 -13.58 -2.55
C VAL A 362 19.51 -12.74 -3.31
N GLY A 363 20.37 -12.00 -2.58
CA GLY A 363 21.39 -11.13 -3.16
C GLY A 363 20.82 -9.75 -3.53
N TYR A 364 21.55 -9.02 -4.34
CA TYR A 364 21.18 -7.68 -4.78
C TYR A 364 20.31 -7.73 -6.02
N GLY A 365 19.33 -6.81 -6.11
CA GLY A 365 18.41 -6.73 -7.24
C GLY A 365 17.64 -5.41 -7.28
N GLU A 366 16.98 -5.19 -8.41
CA GLU A 366 16.10 -4.03 -8.60
C GLU A 366 14.83 -4.16 -7.77
N TYR A 367 14.38 -3.02 -7.26
CA TYR A 367 13.12 -2.91 -6.56
C TYR A 367 12.25 -1.77 -7.10
N TYR A 368 10.95 -1.96 -6.96
CA TYR A 368 9.89 -1.03 -7.35
C TYR A 368 9.00 -0.77 -6.14
N GLY A 369 8.53 0.45 -6.00
CA GLY A 369 7.63 0.83 -4.92
C GLY A 369 6.98 2.17 -5.15
N PHE A 370 6.23 2.63 -4.17
CA PHE A 370 5.51 3.89 -4.23
C PHE A 370 5.23 4.41 -2.83
N THR A 371 5.06 5.71 -2.66
CA THR A 371 4.53 6.28 -1.42
C THR A 371 3.01 6.37 -1.48
N LEU A 372 2.37 6.31 -0.33
CA LEU A 372 0.91 6.26 -0.22
C LEU A 372 0.37 7.35 0.71
N SER A 373 -0.88 7.72 0.51
CA SER A 373 -1.63 8.52 1.48
C SER A 373 -2.05 7.70 2.73
N ASN A 374 -2.46 8.37 3.78
CA ASN A 374 -2.99 7.83 5.04
C ASN A 374 -1.96 7.00 5.84
N ASN A 375 -2.33 5.80 6.31
CA ASN A 375 -1.47 4.95 7.15
C ASN A 375 -0.44 4.13 6.35
N HIS A 376 -0.33 4.33 5.04
CA HIS A 376 0.62 3.68 4.11
C HIS A 376 0.58 2.14 4.08
N ARG A 377 -0.37 1.49 4.77
CA ARG A 377 -0.63 0.06 4.65
C ARG A 377 -1.56 -0.20 3.49
N PHE A 378 -1.24 -1.24 2.72
CA PHE A 378 -2.03 -1.65 1.57
C PHE A 378 -1.98 -3.16 1.39
N LEU A 379 -2.77 -3.67 0.45
CA LEU A 379 -2.95 -5.10 0.26
C LEU A 379 -2.29 -5.60 -1.01
N LEU A 380 -1.67 -6.76 -0.91
CA LEU A 380 -1.29 -7.57 -2.06
C LEU A 380 -2.49 -8.37 -2.58
N GLU A 381 -2.34 -9.02 -3.75
CA GLU A 381 -3.40 -9.83 -4.36
C GLU A 381 -3.95 -10.94 -3.46
N ASP A 382 -3.16 -11.42 -2.52
CA ASP A 382 -3.55 -12.46 -1.57
C ASP A 382 -4.11 -11.89 -0.25
N PHE A 383 -4.40 -10.59 -0.22
CA PHE A 383 -4.89 -9.81 0.93
C PHE A 383 -3.90 -9.71 2.10
N SER A 384 -2.64 -10.04 1.87
CA SER A 384 -1.57 -9.79 2.83
C SER A 384 -1.32 -8.29 2.97
N VAL A 385 -1.20 -7.83 4.22
CA VAL A 385 -0.95 -6.42 4.53
C VAL A 385 0.55 -6.14 4.44
N VAL A 386 0.88 -5.09 3.71
CA VAL A 386 2.24 -4.57 3.54
C VAL A 386 2.26 -3.06 3.75
N HIS A 387 3.45 -2.48 3.81
CA HIS A 387 3.62 -1.11 4.25
C HIS A 387 4.70 -0.38 3.44
N ASN A 388 4.53 0.95 3.26
CA ASN A 388 5.51 1.78 2.57
C ASN A 388 5.92 3.01 3.39
N THR A 389 6.98 3.74 3.00
CA THR A 389 7.58 4.87 3.74
C THR A 389 7.17 6.24 3.18
N GLY A 390 7.37 7.36 3.95
CA GLY A 390 6.77 8.65 3.66
C GLY A 390 7.67 9.90 3.75
N LYS A 391 8.89 9.96 3.10
CA LYS A 391 9.76 11.18 3.10
C LYS A 391 9.06 12.39 2.50
N SER A 392 8.56 12.26 1.28
CA SER A 392 7.95 13.38 0.55
C SER A 392 6.65 13.84 1.18
N THR A 393 5.91 12.94 1.85
CA THR A 393 4.75 13.29 2.68
C THR A 393 5.15 14.23 3.83
N LEU A 394 6.30 13.98 4.46
CA LEU A 394 6.84 14.88 5.49
C LEU A 394 7.13 16.27 4.91
N ILE A 395 7.83 16.34 3.77
CA ILE A 395 8.14 17.60 3.09
C ILE A 395 6.86 18.35 2.72
N ALA A 396 5.88 17.68 2.12
CA ALA A 396 4.60 18.27 1.76
C ALA A 396 3.83 18.81 2.98
N SER A 397 3.84 18.08 4.11
CA SER A 397 3.25 18.54 5.36
C SER A 397 3.89 19.82 5.87
N LEU A 398 5.22 19.91 5.83
CA LEU A 398 5.98 21.11 6.21
C LEU A 398 5.69 22.31 5.29
N LEU A 399 5.62 22.07 3.96
CA LEU A 399 5.28 23.09 2.97
C LEU A 399 3.87 23.64 3.19
N TYR A 400 2.91 22.76 3.44
CA TYR A 400 1.53 23.17 3.73
C TYR A 400 1.42 24.01 5.00
N ALA A 401 2.11 23.60 6.05
CA ALA A 401 2.09 24.32 7.32
C ALA A 401 2.70 25.73 7.22
N LYS A 402 3.69 25.92 6.34
CA LYS A 402 4.39 27.21 6.14
C LYS A 402 4.00 27.94 4.84
N LYS A 403 2.91 27.53 4.17
CA LYS A 403 2.46 28.08 2.88
C LYS A 403 2.26 29.60 2.85
N HIS A 404 1.94 30.20 3.99
CA HIS A 404 1.70 31.65 4.12
C HIS A 404 3.00 32.48 4.16
N ILE A 405 4.15 31.84 4.33
CA ILE A 405 5.45 32.53 4.41
C ILE A 405 6.11 32.62 3.02
N TYR A 406 6.00 31.56 2.22
CA TYR A 406 6.79 31.37 1.00
C TYR A 406 5.96 31.59 -0.26
N PRO A 407 6.14 32.74 -0.97
CA PRO A 407 5.39 33.06 -2.19
C PRO A 407 5.79 32.23 -3.41
N CYS A 408 6.98 31.62 -3.42
CA CYS A 408 7.46 30.82 -4.55
C CYS A 408 8.44 29.74 -4.11
N GLY A 409 8.75 28.83 -5.02
CA GLY A 409 9.74 27.80 -4.79
C GLY A 409 10.34 27.23 -6.06
N MET A 410 11.37 26.41 -5.90
CA MET A 410 11.96 25.58 -6.94
C MET A 410 12.17 24.18 -6.38
N VAL A 411 11.90 23.19 -7.19
CA VAL A 411 12.11 21.78 -6.86
C VAL A 411 13.06 21.16 -7.88
N ILE A 412 14.04 20.44 -7.39
CA ILE A 412 14.88 19.54 -8.17
C ILE A 412 14.66 18.15 -7.58
N SER A 413 14.08 17.23 -8.35
CA SER A 413 13.79 15.87 -7.89
C SER A 413 14.22 14.86 -8.94
N GLY A 414 15.13 13.96 -8.60
CA GLY A 414 15.62 12.91 -9.49
C GLY A 414 14.55 11.92 -9.93
N THR A 415 13.41 11.90 -9.25
CA THR A 415 12.29 10.96 -9.50
C THR A 415 11.04 11.62 -10.06
N GLU A 416 11.05 12.95 -10.33
CA GLU A 416 9.84 13.69 -10.72
C GLU A 416 9.29 13.28 -12.08
N ASP A 417 10.12 12.91 -13.05
CA ASP A 417 9.67 12.40 -14.36
C ASP A 417 8.85 11.12 -14.22
N SER A 418 9.20 10.28 -13.28
CA SER A 418 8.53 9.02 -13.03
C SER A 418 7.34 9.15 -12.08
N ASN A 419 7.37 10.11 -11.14
CA ASN A 419 6.39 10.19 -10.07
C ASN A 419 5.48 11.42 -10.09
N GLY A 420 5.92 12.57 -10.66
CA GLY A 420 5.13 13.79 -10.77
C GLY A 420 4.57 14.34 -9.45
N PHE A 421 5.19 13.99 -8.31
CA PHE A 421 4.68 14.33 -6.98
C PHE A 421 4.59 15.84 -6.76
N TYR A 422 5.66 16.56 -7.05
CA TYR A 422 5.72 18.01 -6.85
C TYR A 422 4.89 18.79 -7.87
N LYS A 423 4.64 18.24 -9.08
CA LYS A 423 3.73 18.82 -10.09
C LYS A 423 2.30 18.97 -9.59
N THR A 424 1.91 18.21 -8.57
CA THR A 424 0.60 18.36 -7.91
C THR A 424 0.49 19.63 -7.07
N MET A 425 1.62 20.18 -6.61
CA MET A 425 1.70 21.30 -5.65
C MET A 425 2.43 22.52 -6.18
N PHE A 426 3.38 22.35 -7.10
CA PHE A 426 4.20 23.42 -7.68
C PHE A 426 3.92 23.57 -9.17
N PRO A 427 4.07 24.78 -9.73
CA PRO A 427 4.06 24.98 -11.17
C PRO A 427 5.21 24.21 -11.84
N SER A 428 4.90 23.46 -12.91
CA SER A 428 5.89 22.61 -13.58
C SER A 428 7.11 23.40 -14.16
N THR A 429 6.97 24.68 -14.47
CA THR A 429 8.08 25.56 -14.89
C THR A 429 9.18 25.74 -13.82
N PHE A 430 8.91 25.35 -12.58
CA PHE A 430 9.88 25.45 -11.48
C PHE A 430 10.27 24.10 -10.90
N ILE A 431 9.99 23.03 -11.64
CA ILE A 431 10.33 21.67 -11.28
C ILE A 431 11.31 21.11 -12.31
N PHE A 432 12.42 20.58 -11.84
CA PHE A 432 13.51 20.06 -12.67
C PHE A 432 13.78 18.61 -12.29
N ASN A 433 13.88 17.74 -13.32
CA ASN A 433 14.06 16.30 -13.14
C ASN A 433 15.52 15.91 -12.87
N LYS A 434 16.45 16.79 -13.25
CA LYS A 434 17.88 16.58 -13.02
C LYS A 434 18.48 17.80 -12.35
N TYR A 435 19.51 17.54 -11.56
CA TYR A 435 20.28 18.63 -10.98
C TYR A 435 21.03 19.41 -12.06
N ASP A 436 20.69 20.69 -12.17
CA ASP A 436 21.36 21.65 -13.03
C ASP A 436 21.84 22.85 -12.21
N GLU A 437 23.14 23.15 -12.29
CA GLU A 437 23.73 24.29 -11.58
C GLU A 437 23.23 25.63 -12.12
N GLU A 438 22.92 25.73 -13.39
CA GLU A 438 22.47 26.98 -14.00
C GLU A 438 21.11 27.39 -13.47
N GLN A 439 20.19 26.43 -13.38
CA GLN A 439 18.86 26.66 -12.80
C GLN A 439 18.96 27.09 -11.32
N LEU A 440 19.83 26.43 -10.56
CA LEU A 440 20.03 26.78 -9.16
C LEU A 440 20.69 28.18 -9.01
N ARG A 441 21.66 28.54 -9.85
CA ARG A 441 22.24 29.87 -9.91
C ARG A 441 21.20 30.93 -10.27
N SER A 442 20.33 30.65 -11.21
CA SER A 442 19.23 31.51 -11.62
C SER A 442 18.26 31.77 -10.48
N PHE A 443 17.90 30.73 -9.72
CA PHE A 443 17.04 30.87 -8.53
C PHE A 443 17.73 31.70 -7.44
N ILE A 444 19.02 31.49 -7.16
CA ILE A 444 19.80 32.30 -6.21
C ILE A 444 19.87 33.75 -6.67
N LYS A 445 20.09 34.02 -7.98
CA LYS A 445 20.08 35.39 -8.54
C LYS A 445 18.71 36.03 -8.34
N ARG A 446 17.63 35.31 -8.60
CA ARG A 446 16.26 35.77 -8.32
C ARG A 446 16.09 36.16 -6.85
N GLN A 447 16.55 35.32 -5.90
CA GLN A 447 16.44 35.61 -4.48
C GLN A 447 17.22 36.86 -4.05
N LYS A 448 18.41 37.11 -4.62
CA LYS A 448 19.18 38.31 -4.37
C LYS A 448 18.49 39.58 -4.85
N ILE A 449 17.79 39.50 -6.00
CA ILE A 449 16.98 40.59 -6.56
C ILE A 449 15.73 40.80 -5.71
N ALA A 450 15.00 39.71 -5.41
CA ALA A 450 13.78 39.75 -4.61
C ALA A 450 14.01 40.42 -3.24
N LYS A 451 15.11 40.09 -2.58
CA LYS A 451 15.48 40.70 -1.29
C LYS A 451 15.59 42.25 -1.35
N LYS A 452 15.92 42.80 -2.53
CA LYS A 452 16.06 44.26 -2.70
C LYS A 452 14.74 44.94 -3.03
N HIS A 453 13.83 44.26 -3.71
CA HIS A 453 12.69 44.87 -4.37
C HIS A 453 11.31 44.38 -3.89
N LEU A 454 11.23 43.24 -3.20
CA LEU A 454 9.95 42.68 -2.79
C LEU A 454 9.72 42.81 -1.28
N SER A 455 8.48 43.07 -0.89
CA SER A 455 8.07 43.08 0.51
C SER A 455 8.20 41.68 1.14
N ASN A 456 7.83 40.64 0.40
CA ASN A 456 8.08 39.25 0.80
C ASN A 456 9.01 38.54 -0.19
N PRO A 457 10.33 38.53 0.08
CA PRO A 457 11.30 37.92 -0.81
C PRO A 457 11.51 36.42 -0.64
N TRP A 458 10.81 35.77 0.29
CA TRP A 458 11.06 34.39 0.66
C TRP A 458 10.84 33.40 -0.49
N GLY A 459 11.65 32.34 -0.53
CA GLY A 459 11.52 31.26 -1.48
C GLY A 459 11.96 29.93 -0.88
N VAL A 460 11.41 28.85 -1.40
CA VAL A 460 11.80 27.47 -1.03
C VAL A 460 12.62 26.86 -2.16
N CYS A 461 13.69 26.17 -1.82
CA CYS A 461 14.45 25.33 -2.74
C CYS A 461 14.52 23.91 -2.18
N ILE A 462 14.00 22.94 -2.92
CA ILE A 462 13.94 21.53 -2.52
C ILE A 462 14.86 20.74 -3.44
N LEU A 463 15.77 19.94 -2.86
CA LEU A 463 16.49 18.88 -3.54
C LEU A 463 16.02 17.55 -2.96
N ASP A 464 15.30 16.76 -3.77
CA ASP A 464 14.76 15.48 -3.37
C ASP A 464 15.31 14.36 -4.25
N ASP A 465 15.84 13.32 -3.60
CA ASP A 465 16.42 12.12 -4.25
C ASP A 465 17.41 12.45 -5.41
N CYS A 466 18.28 13.45 -5.21
CA CYS A 466 19.32 13.88 -6.17
C CYS A 466 20.70 13.32 -5.83
N THR A 467 20.79 12.15 -5.21
CA THR A 467 22.04 11.58 -4.68
C THR A 467 22.74 10.62 -5.64
N ASP A 468 22.20 10.40 -6.83
CA ASP A 468 22.77 9.53 -7.88
C ASP A 468 24.19 9.94 -8.31
N ASN A 469 24.52 11.24 -8.14
CA ASN A 469 25.86 11.75 -8.36
C ASN A 469 26.50 12.19 -7.04
N PRO A 470 27.31 11.37 -6.36
CA PRO A 470 27.98 11.73 -5.10
C PRO A 470 28.91 12.94 -5.23
N GLY A 471 29.34 13.29 -6.45
CA GLY A 471 30.14 14.47 -6.76
C GLY A 471 29.38 15.78 -6.60
N LEU A 472 28.04 15.76 -6.67
CA LEU A 472 27.17 16.93 -6.62
C LEU A 472 27.46 17.81 -5.39
N PHE A 473 27.49 17.21 -4.21
CA PHE A 473 27.71 17.93 -2.95
C PHE A 473 29.17 18.35 -2.73
N ARG A 474 30.07 18.01 -3.65
CA ARG A 474 31.46 18.49 -3.65
C ARG A 474 31.63 19.81 -4.38
N LYS A 475 30.64 20.19 -5.20
CA LYS A 475 30.72 21.41 -6.02
C LYS A 475 30.67 22.67 -5.17
N PRO A 476 31.41 23.73 -5.57
CA PRO A 476 31.48 24.99 -4.81
C PRO A 476 30.11 25.65 -4.61
N LEU A 477 29.20 25.53 -5.57
CA LEU A 477 27.84 26.10 -5.47
C LEU A 477 27.07 25.51 -4.30
N GLN A 478 27.09 24.18 -4.17
CA GLN A 478 26.39 23.49 -3.05
C GLN A 478 26.99 23.92 -1.71
N GLN A 479 28.31 23.93 -1.59
CA GLN A 479 28.94 24.39 -0.36
C GLN A 479 28.62 25.87 -0.08
N GLY A 480 28.53 26.70 -1.13
CA GLY A 480 28.14 28.11 -1.04
C GLY A 480 26.71 28.29 -0.51
N ILE A 481 25.78 27.41 -0.87
CA ILE A 481 24.40 27.43 -0.37
C ILE A 481 24.40 27.23 1.16
N TYR A 482 25.08 26.21 1.65
CA TYR A 482 25.12 25.94 3.09
C TYR A 482 25.79 27.06 3.92
N LYS A 483 26.70 27.79 3.32
CA LYS A 483 27.34 28.95 3.96
C LYS A 483 26.48 30.22 3.88
N ASN A 484 25.82 30.46 2.74
CA ASN A 484 25.29 31.79 2.40
C ASN A 484 23.75 31.85 2.24
N SER A 485 23.00 30.70 2.21
CA SER A 485 21.56 30.71 1.99
C SER A 485 20.76 31.54 2.99
N ARG A 486 21.27 31.72 4.21
CA ARG A 486 20.68 32.62 5.23
C ARG A 486 20.51 34.03 4.69
N HIS A 487 21.51 34.53 3.93
CA HIS A 487 21.48 35.88 3.37
C HIS A 487 20.53 36.04 2.18
N TRP A 488 20.05 34.90 1.59
CA TRP A 488 19.22 34.92 0.39
C TRP A 488 17.73 34.75 0.66
N LYS A 489 17.29 34.81 1.92
CA LYS A 489 15.85 34.60 2.28
C LYS A 489 15.30 33.32 1.69
N MET A 490 16.04 32.24 1.82
CA MET A 490 15.72 30.96 1.22
C MET A 490 15.60 29.86 2.28
N TRP A 491 14.53 29.06 2.19
CA TRP A 491 14.43 27.79 2.88
C TRP A 491 14.94 26.68 1.97
N TYR A 492 16.04 26.08 2.36
CA TYR A 492 16.65 24.99 1.61
C TYR A 492 16.34 23.65 2.29
N ILE A 493 15.69 22.74 1.56
CA ILE A 493 15.32 21.41 2.02
C ILE A 493 16.07 20.38 1.19
N LEU A 494 16.82 19.52 1.85
CA LEU A 494 17.54 18.41 1.24
C LEU A 494 16.97 17.10 1.74
N SER A 495 16.49 16.25 0.83
CA SER A 495 16.02 14.89 1.13
C SER A 495 17.10 13.88 0.76
N LEU A 496 17.44 13.00 1.69
CA LEU A 496 18.48 12.00 1.55
C LEU A 496 17.94 10.59 1.84
N GLN A 497 18.41 9.62 1.10
CA GLN A 497 18.21 8.20 1.42
C GLN A 497 19.27 7.67 2.37
N TYR A 498 20.49 8.19 2.29
CA TYR A 498 21.59 7.81 3.15
C TYR A 498 22.28 9.04 3.74
N CYS A 499 22.50 9.00 5.04
CA CYS A 499 23.04 10.15 5.79
C CYS A 499 24.47 10.57 5.40
N MET A 500 25.24 9.66 4.78
CA MET A 500 26.62 9.91 4.38
C MET A 500 26.78 10.41 2.95
N ASP A 501 25.71 10.58 2.19
CA ASP A 501 25.74 11.08 0.80
C ASP A 501 26.24 12.52 0.71
N VAL A 502 26.26 13.23 1.83
CA VAL A 502 26.74 14.61 1.92
C VAL A 502 28.00 14.76 2.79
N LYS A 503 28.85 15.73 2.46
CA LYS A 503 30.08 16.01 3.20
C LYS A 503 29.85 16.58 4.62
N PRO A 504 30.81 16.44 5.57
CA PRO A 504 30.73 17.01 6.91
C PRO A 504 30.39 18.48 6.94
N VAL A 505 30.99 19.29 6.05
CA VAL A 505 30.73 20.75 5.94
C VAL A 505 29.23 21.06 5.69
N ILE A 506 28.51 20.17 5.01
CA ILE A 506 27.08 20.33 4.78
C ILE A 506 26.32 19.92 6.04
N ARG A 507 26.66 18.77 6.62
CA ARG A 507 25.99 18.22 7.80
C ARG A 507 26.05 19.13 9.02
N THR A 508 27.19 19.79 9.23
CA THR A 508 27.40 20.73 10.36
C THR A 508 26.74 22.09 10.16
N ASN A 509 26.32 22.42 8.94
CA ASN A 509 25.72 23.72 8.62
C ASN A 509 24.21 23.69 8.40
N VAL A 510 23.51 22.63 8.83
CA VAL A 510 22.04 22.54 8.79
C VAL A 510 21.43 23.08 10.08
N ASP A 511 20.29 23.76 9.95
CA ASP A 511 19.57 24.33 11.09
C ASP A 511 18.71 23.30 11.81
N GLY A 512 18.37 22.20 11.11
CA GLY A 512 17.70 21.06 11.72
C GLY A 512 17.62 19.84 10.79
N THR A 513 17.46 18.67 11.40
CA THR A 513 17.43 17.40 10.71
C THR A 513 16.20 16.59 11.13
N PHE A 514 15.40 16.18 10.15
CA PHE A 514 14.32 15.23 10.33
C PHE A 514 14.83 13.82 10.01
N ILE A 515 14.82 12.94 10.98
CA ILE A 515 15.24 11.55 10.83
C ILE A 515 13.99 10.65 10.91
N LEU A 516 13.66 10.03 9.80
CA LEU A 516 12.65 8.99 9.75
C LEU A 516 13.25 7.67 10.26
N ARG A 517 12.41 6.63 10.36
CA ARG A 517 12.82 5.33 10.86
C ARG A 517 14.03 4.78 10.12
N GLU A 518 15.09 4.47 10.85
CA GLU A 518 16.29 3.78 10.37
C GLU A 518 16.57 2.59 11.30
N PRO A 519 16.40 1.34 10.81
CA PRO A 519 16.57 0.16 11.64
C PRO A 519 18.02 -0.35 11.71
N ASN A 520 18.86 0.01 10.73
CA ASN A 520 20.22 -0.50 10.65
C ASN A 520 21.11 0.19 11.69
N LEU A 521 21.64 -0.57 12.65
CA LEU A 521 22.50 -0.04 13.71
C LEU A 521 23.75 0.67 13.19
N LYS A 522 24.35 0.21 12.09
CA LYS A 522 25.51 0.88 11.47
C LYS A 522 25.08 2.25 10.93
N ASN A 523 23.93 2.33 10.27
CA ASN A 523 23.39 3.59 9.78
C ASN A 523 22.94 4.49 10.95
N ARG A 524 22.33 3.92 12.01
CA ARG A 524 22.01 4.66 13.24
C ARG A 524 23.26 5.25 13.87
N ARG A 525 24.36 4.51 13.90
CA ARG A 525 25.64 5.02 14.40
C ARG A 525 26.11 6.19 13.55
N SER A 526 26.05 6.07 12.21
CA SER A 526 26.38 7.18 11.31
C SER A 526 25.44 8.37 11.48
N LEU A 527 24.14 8.16 11.72
CA LEU A 527 23.19 9.22 12.03
C LEU A 527 23.53 9.90 13.36
N TRP A 528 23.77 9.12 14.41
CA TRP A 528 24.14 9.63 15.72
C TRP A 528 25.41 10.47 15.66
N GLU A 529 26.50 9.92 15.12
CA GLU A 529 27.82 10.58 15.04
C GLU A 529 27.78 11.86 14.18
N ASN A 530 26.93 11.92 13.15
CA ASN A 530 26.99 13.01 12.16
C ASN A 530 25.85 14.02 12.25
N TYR A 531 24.72 13.68 12.91
CA TYR A 531 23.55 14.56 12.99
C TYR A 531 22.98 14.69 14.40
N ALA A 532 23.23 13.72 15.27
CA ALA A 532 22.64 13.66 16.61
C ALA A 532 23.68 13.65 17.73
N GLY A 533 24.86 14.24 17.50
CA GLY A 533 25.96 14.27 18.48
C GLY A 533 25.66 14.99 19.78
N ILE A 534 24.53 15.69 19.89
CA ILE A 534 24.04 16.25 21.15
C ILE A 534 23.55 15.16 22.12
N ILE A 535 23.15 14.00 21.60
CA ILE A 535 22.72 12.85 22.43
C ILE A 535 23.98 12.16 22.98
N PRO A 536 24.14 12.04 24.31
CA PRO A 536 25.42 11.64 24.92
C PRO A 536 25.94 10.27 24.50
N ASP A 537 25.04 9.32 24.31
CA ASP A 537 25.43 7.94 23.98
C ASP A 537 24.55 7.31 22.92
N PHE A 538 25.12 6.31 22.22
CA PHE A 538 24.48 5.63 21.11
C PHE A 538 23.27 4.77 21.54
N SER A 539 23.29 4.20 22.75
CA SER A 539 22.17 3.41 23.26
C SER A 539 20.94 4.29 23.44
N MET A 540 21.13 5.46 24.08
CA MET A 540 20.08 6.47 24.26
C MET A 540 19.51 6.94 22.91
N PHE A 541 20.35 7.17 21.91
CA PHE A 541 19.90 7.50 20.56
C PHE A 541 19.02 6.39 19.95
N CYS A 542 19.43 5.13 20.11
CA CYS A 542 18.64 4.00 19.62
C CYS A 542 17.28 3.90 20.31
N ASP A 543 17.23 4.10 21.64
CA ASP A 543 15.99 4.07 22.40
C ASP A 543 15.04 5.21 22.00
N ILE A 544 15.56 6.40 21.78
CA ILE A 544 14.80 7.56 21.26
C ILE A 544 14.24 7.25 19.86
N MET A 545 15.07 6.74 18.95
CA MET A 545 14.63 6.36 17.61
C MET A 545 13.53 5.30 17.65
N ASP A 546 13.65 4.28 18.50
CA ASP A 546 12.68 3.21 18.63
C ASP A 546 11.35 3.67 19.24
N GLN A 547 11.37 4.67 20.11
CA GLN A 547 10.17 5.24 20.71
C GLN A 547 9.47 6.23 19.79
N ILE A 548 10.22 7.11 19.11
CA ILE A 548 9.68 8.24 18.34
C ILE A 548 9.35 7.84 16.92
N THR A 549 10.26 7.17 16.20
CA THR A 549 10.13 6.98 14.75
C THR A 549 9.18 5.84 14.36
N ASN A 550 8.11 5.67 15.14
CA ASN A 550 6.99 4.81 14.80
C ASN A 550 5.90 5.63 14.10
N ASP A 551 5.07 4.98 13.30
CA ASP A 551 3.85 5.56 12.72
C ASP A 551 4.09 6.93 12.03
N TYR A 552 5.13 7.00 11.13
CA TYR A 552 5.49 8.19 10.32
C TYR A 552 5.92 9.43 11.11
N THR A 553 6.30 9.24 12.33
CA THR A 553 6.88 10.28 13.15
C THR A 553 8.37 10.36 12.86
N ALA A 554 8.86 11.56 12.60
CA ALA A 554 10.28 11.85 12.47
C ALA A 554 10.83 12.34 13.81
N LEU A 555 12.03 11.92 14.16
CA LEU A 555 12.84 12.61 15.16
C LEU A 555 13.38 13.90 14.51
N TYR A 556 13.09 15.04 15.09
CA TYR A 556 13.67 16.32 14.68
C TYR A 556 14.75 16.76 15.64
N ILE A 557 15.93 17.03 15.09
CA ILE A 557 17.08 17.57 15.82
C ILE A 557 17.24 19.03 15.43
N HIS A 558 17.06 19.92 16.41
CA HIS A 558 17.14 21.37 16.25
C HIS A 558 18.57 21.87 16.51
N ASN A 559 19.35 22.06 15.45
CA ASN A 559 20.73 22.49 15.54
C ASN A 559 20.91 24.03 15.67
N ALA A 560 19.84 24.80 15.38
CA ALA A 560 19.89 26.25 15.42
C ALA A 560 19.68 26.84 16.83
N THR A 561 19.41 26.02 17.83
CA THR A 561 19.28 26.45 19.22
C THR A 561 20.64 26.88 19.81
N LYS A 562 20.60 27.77 20.81
CA LYS A 562 21.75 28.12 21.63
C LYS A 562 21.82 27.28 22.92
N SER A 563 20.83 26.46 23.19
CA SER A 563 20.75 25.60 24.37
C SER A 563 21.49 24.28 24.11
N ASN A 564 22.12 23.75 25.16
CA ASN A 564 22.69 22.42 25.19
C ASN A 564 21.76 21.39 25.87
N ASN A 565 20.57 21.80 26.30
CA ASN A 565 19.60 20.89 26.90
C ASN A 565 18.92 20.05 25.81
N LEU A 566 18.84 18.75 26.03
CA LEU A 566 18.22 17.82 25.09
C LEU A 566 16.76 18.18 24.79
N GLU A 567 16.01 18.66 25.77
CA GLU A 567 14.60 19.05 25.63
C GLU A 567 14.37 20.27 24.72
N ASP A 568 15.40 21.09 24.48
CA ASP A 568 15.37 22.24 23.59
C ASP A 568 15.87 21.89 22.18
N CYS A 569 16.46 20.71 22.03
CA CYS A 569 17.10 20.26 20.80
C CYS A 569 16.37 19.10 20.12
N LEU A 570 15.62 18.30 20.88
CA LEU A 570 14.98 17.09 20.40
C LEU A 570 13.45 17.22 20.43
N PHE A 571 12.84 16.97 19.27
CA PHE A 571 11.39 17.00 19.10
C PHE A 571 10.95 15.83 18.24
N TRP A 572 9.68 15.48 18.30
CA TRP A 572 9.08 14.60 17.32
C TRP A 572 8.10 15.37 16.43
N TYR A 573 7.98 14.94 15.18
CA TYR A 573 7.04 15.52 14.23
C TYR A 573 6.37 14.43 13.41
N LYS A 574 5.03 14.39 13.47
CA LYS A 574 4.21 13.50 12.65
C LYS A 574 3.66 14.27 11.46
N ALA A 575 3.96 13.79 10.25
CA ALA A 575 3.46 14.39 9.03
C ALA A 575 1.93 14.39 9.00
N LYS A 576 1.31 15.53 8.67
CA LYS A 576 -0.14 15.69 8.57
C LYS A 576 -0.55 15.62 7.09
N PRO A 577 -1.69 14.96 6.76
CA PRO A 577 -2.20 14.96 5.40
C PRO A 577 -2.46 16.38 4.90
N ILE A 578 -2.10 16.65 3.64
CA ILE A 578 -2.42 17.92 3.00
C ILE A 578 -3.76 17.85 2.25
N PRO A 579 -4.54 18.94 2.15
CA PRO A 579 -5.77 18.98 1.38
C PRO A 579 -5.53 18.68 -0.10
N LYS A 580 -6.49 17.98 -0.73
CA LYS A 580 -6.47 17.77 -2.18
C LYS A 580 -6.48 19.10 -2.93
N GLY A 581 -5.66 19.19 -3.98
CA GLY A 581 -5.58 20.39 -4.81
C GLY A 581 -4.81 21.54 -4.16
N PHE A 582 -4.07 21.30 -3.09
CA PHE A 582 -3.19 22.31 -2.51
C PHE A 582 -2.18 22.79 -3.54
N LYS A 583 -2.14 24.10 -3.75
CA LYS A 583 -1.17 24.80 -4.60
C LYS A 583 -0.25 25.63 -3.73
N PHE A 584 1.07 25.38 -3.83
CA PHE A 584 2.08 26.11 -3.10
C PHE A 584 2.41 27.44 -3.78
N GLY A 585 2.68 28.47 -2.97
CA GLY A 585 3.07 29.78 -3.45
C GLY A 585 1.91 30.75 -3.66
N CYS A 586 2.22 31.98 -4.08
CA CYS A 586 1.26 33.04 -4.29
C CYS A 586 0.58 32.95 -5.67
N PRO A 587 -0.55 33.68 -5.90
CA PRO A 587 -1.21 33.72 -7.20
C PRO A 587 -0.30 34.14 -8.35
N ASP A 588 0.57 35.14 -8.16
CA ASP A 588 1.48 35.63 -9.19
C ASP A 588 2.47 34.56 -9.66
N TYR A 589 2.87 33.67 -8.76
CA TYR A 589 3.75 32.55 -9.07
C TYR A 589 3.08 31.56 -10.06
N TRP A 590 1.79 31.32 -9.90
CA TRP A 590 1.00 30.50 -10.79
C TRP A 590 0.63 31.22 -12.09
N SER A 591 0.31 32.53 -12.02
CA SER A 591 0.07 33.35 -13.21
C SER A 591 1.27 33.42 -14.13
N PHE A 592 2.48 33.55 -13.54
CA PHE A 592 3.73 33.47 -14.31
C PHE A 592 3.89 32.13 -15.05
N HIS A 593 3.53 31.02 -14.39
CA HIS A 593 3.54 29.71 -15.00
C HIS A 593 2.56 29.64 -16.19
N TYR A 594 1.28 29.99 -15.95
CA TYR A 594 0.26 29.88 -17.01
C TYR A 594 0.55 30.77 -18.22
N ALA A 595 1.21 31.89 -18.01
CA ALA A 595 1.61 32.78 -19.12
C ALA A 595 2.76 32.21 -19.99
N ARG A 596 3.47 31.19 -19.51
CA ARG A 596 4.67 30.63 -20.17
C ARG A 596 4.60 29.13 -20.40
N TYR A 597 3.58 28.48 -19.87
CA TYR A 597 3.41 27.05 -20.00
C TYR A 597 2.93 26.69 -21.41
N ASN A 598 3.69 25.86 -22.10
CA ASN A 598 3.28 25.26 -23.35
C ASN A 598 2.99 23.77 -23.11
N PRO A 599 1.73 23.31 -23.16
CA PRO A 599 1.38 21.90 -22.96
C PRO A 599 1.91 20.99 -24.08
N ASP A 600 2.19 21.56 -25.26
CA ASP A 600 2.66 20.84 -26.44
C ASP A 600 4.21 20.82 -26.55
N TYR A 601 4.90 21.40 -25.53
CA TYR A 601 6.35 21.37 -25.52
C TYR A 601 6.85 19.93 -25.31
N VAL A 602 7.53 19.43 -26.31
CA VAL A 602 8.27 18.17 -26.25
C VAL A 602 9.73 18.51 -26.04
N GLU A 603 10.31 18.03 -24.94
CA GLU A 603 11.73 18.20 -24.66
C GLU A 603 12.54 17.57 -25.81
N PRO A 604 13.46 18.32 -26.48
CA PRO A 604 14.27 17.73 -27.53
C PRO A 604 15.05 16.53 -26.96
N PHE A 605 14.96 15.39 -27.61
CA PHE A 605 15.80 14.24 -27.28
C PHE A 605 17.25 14.70 -27.39
N LEU A 606 17.94 14.77 -26.26
CA LEU A 606 19.38 14.85 -26.24
C LEU A 606 19.89 13.49 -26.72
N SER A 607 20.27 13.46 -28.02
CA SER A 607 20.99 12.36 -28.66
C SER A 607 22.34 12.12 -27.98
#